data_a02d4d44f995548353f7166dab45828d
#
_entry.id   a02d4d44f995548353f7166dab45828d
#
_cell.length_a   1.000
_cell.length_b   1.000
_cell.length_c   1.000
_cell.angle_alpha   90.00
_cell.angle_beta   90.00
_cell.angle_gamma   90.00
#
_symmetry.space_group_name_H-M   'P 1'
#
loop_
_entity.id
_entity.type
_entity.pdbx_description
1 polymer ?
#
loop_
_entity_poly.entity_id
_entity_poly.type
_entity_poly.pdbx_seq_one_letter_code
_entity_poly.pdbx_strand_id
1 'polypeptide(L)'
;MPRLAFLPLLLLLAPTPTFAQSTPPNFSNPWATTAQPSVPADPLEVAGNAAPVEGIAPRAAAIKLLTNAQFQSNVRRVPYDLKTTFTSAQGTWQIEDSSPGRNIYRWSVQGPSYSAVNLFLDRVIYSNQSPGGIPLRVAQVHSAIFAHWPAVGPRAAIRMASDTLNGKAVTCVLTSHLLHIQQVTGPRRWEEYESCIDPQSGLLMSYSPVPGLYVVYDYSNALHLEGVTFPGKFTITEAGQTVVEAQITSLTLPTAANPSLYTPTGLNALGVGFPLTAPWNMQNIDREGRPNAPATTGQFVVVRGMVSPDGTLSDAEVLATSNSALNQKALDRAAQSHRPPPQDDQNGATPQSHEAFFTTLFLTN
;
A
#
# COMPACT_ATOMS: atom_id res chain seq x y z
N MET A 1 46.72 30.72 -65.52
CA MET A 1 45.72 31.25 -64.59
C MET A 1 44.32 30.85 -65.10
N PRO A 2 43.69 29.86 -64.63
CA PRO A 2 42.30 29.54 -65.02
C PRO A 2 41.30 30.16 -64.07
N ARG A 3 40.29 30.80 -64.70
CA ARG A 3 39.13 31.41 -64.04
C ARG A 3 38.17 30.31 -63.50
N LEU A 4 37.90 30.34 -62.22
CA LEU A 4 36.82 29.55 -61.57
C LEU A 4 35.48 30.22 -61.84
N ALA A 5 34.58 29.51 -62.49
CA ALA A 5 33.21 29.91 -62.66
C ALA A 5 32.39 29.45 -61.46
N PHE A 6 31.74 30.37 -60.78
CA PHE A 6 30.76 30.08 -59.69
C PHE A 6 29.40 29.74 -60.32
N LEU A 7 28.91 28.52 -60.07
CA LEU A 7 27.54 28.19 -60.33
C LEU A 7 26.67 28.48 -59.11
N PRO A 8 25.53 29.16 -59.22
CA PRO A 8 24.64 29.39 -58.11
C PRO A 8 23.82 28.13 -57.88
N LEU A 9 23.89 27.59 -56.66
CA LEU A 9 23.07 26.46 -56.18
C LEU A 9 21.67 26.98 -55.83
N LEU A 10 20.67 26.67 -56.67
CA LEU A 10 19.26 26.93 -56.41
C LEU A 10 18.79 25.92 -55.34
N LEU A 11 18.59 26.39 -54.10
CA LEU A 11 17.89 25.62 -53.06
C LEU A 11 16.40 25.61 -53.38
N LEU A 12 15.90 24.48 -53.85
CA LEU A 12 14.47 24.18 -53.89
C LEU A 12 13.96 23.90 -52.45
N LEU A 13 13.29 24.89 -51.87
CA LEU A 13 12.52 24.71 -50.63
C LEU A 13 11.30 23.84 -50.95
N ALA A 14 11.36 22.57 -50.56
CA ALA A 14 10.19 21.68 -50.56
C ALA A 14 9.20 22.16 -49.47
N PRO A 15 7.88 22.20 -49.75
CA PRO A 15 6.91 22.54 -48.73
C PRO A 15 6.90 21.44 -47.64
N THR A 16 7.13 21.84 -46.39
CA THR A 16 6.97 20.97 -45.24
C THR A 16 5.50 20.53 -45.13
N PRO A 17 5.20 19.23 -45.01
CA PRO A 17 3.84 18.79 -44.77
C PRO A 17 3.40 19.32 -43.39
N THR A 18 2.43 20.20 -43.39
CA THR A 18 1.65 20.57 -42.20
C THR A 18 0.90 19.34 -41.77
N PHE A 19 1.41 18.59 -40.79
CA PHE A 19 0.62 17.61 -40.06
C PHE A 19 -0.50 18.38 -39.37
N ALA A 20 -1.73 18.21 -39.85
CA ALA A 20 -2.90 18.61 -39.13
C ALA A 20 -2.81 17.96 -37.74
N GLN A 21 -2.65 18.79 -36.71
CA GLN A 21 -2.81 18.33 -35.32
C GLN A 21 -4.27 17.85 -35.21
N SER A 22 -4.46 16.54 -35.32
CA SER A 22 -5.70 15.92 -34.91
C SER A 22 -5.85 16.26 -33.42
N THR A 23 -6.81 17.10 -33.09
CA THR A 23 -7.29 17.27 -31.71
C THR A 23 -7.48 15.88 -31.13
N PRO A 24 -6.81 15.53 -30.02
CA PRO A 24 -7.01 14.22 -29.43
C PRO A 24 -8.53 14.07 -29.17
N PRO A 25 -9.10 12.90 -29.46
CA PRO A 25 -10.51 12.68 -29.20
C PRO A 25 -10.76 13.06 -27.76
N ASN A 26 -11.77 13.92 -27.56
CA ASN A 26 -12.19 14.35 -26.24
C ASN A 26 -12.77 13.09 -25.55
N PHE A 27 -11.92 12.29 -24.92
CA PHE A 27 -12.33 11.20 -24.08
C PHE A 27 -13.07 11.86 -22.91
N SER A 28 -14.37 12.04 -23.07
CA SER A 28 -15.23 12.34 -21.95
C SER A 28 -14.91 11.29 -20.89
N ASN A 29 -14.25 11.75 -19.82
CA ASN A 29 -13.81 10.90 -18.74
C ASN A 29 -15.07 10.23 -18.14
N PRO A 30 -15.32 8.94 -18.40
CA PRO A 30 -16.51 8.28 -17.91
C PRO A 30 -16.58 8.21 -16.38
N TRP A 31 -15.50 8.59 -15.70
CA TRP A 31 -15.33 8.60 -14.25
C TRP A 31 -15.49 10.02 -13.64
N ALA A 32 -15.43 11.08 -14.46
CA ALA A 32 -15.41 12.47 -13.97
C ALA A 32 -16.78 12.97 -13.46
N THR A 33 -17.86 12.30 -13.82
CA THR A 33 -19.23 12.76 -13.51
C THR A 33 -19.98 11.87 -12.52
N THR A 34 -19.34 10.85 -11.97
CA THR A 34 -19.97 10.00 -10.97
C THR A 34 -20.02 10.70 -9.63
N ALA A 35 -21.23 10.88 -9.11
CA ALA A 35 -21.38 11.13 -7.69
C ALA A 35 -20.59 10.06 -6.92
N GLN A 36 -19.63 10.50 -6.11
CA GLN A 36 -18.81 9.59 -5.33
C GLN A 36 -19.75 8.78 -4.44
N PRO A 37 -19.64 7.44 -4.44
CA PRO A 37 -20.37 6.64 -3.49
C PRO A 37 -20.05 7.13 -2.08
N SER A 38 -21.06 7.38 -1.25
CA SER A 38 -20.83 7.79 0.13
C SER A 38 -20.18 6.66 0.89
N VAL A 39 -18.93 6.86 1.30
CA VAL A 39 -18.30 5.99 2.30
C VAL A 39 -19.06 6.22 3.61
N PRO A 40 -19.44 5.18 4.39
CA PRO A 40 -19.89 5.38 5.76
C PRO A 40 -18.91 6.28 6.48
N ALA A 41 -19.39 7.27 7.24
CA ALA A 41 -18.51 8.17 7.98
C ALA A 41 -17.58 7.35 8.88
N ASP A 42 -16.31 7.31 8.52
CA ASP A 42 -15.28 6.67 9.32
C ASP A 42 -14.67 7.75 10.22
N PRO A 43 -14.72 7.60 11.55
CA PRO A 43 -14.17 8.60 12.46
C PRO A 43 -12.65 8.79 12.31
N LEU A 44 -11.98 7.89 11.61
CA LEU A 44 -10.53 7.98 11.31
C LEU A 44 -10.25 8.54 9.93
N GLU A 45 -11.26 8.71 9.08
CA GLU A 45 -11.06 9.34 7.77
C GLU A 45 -10.85 10.84 7.95
N VAL A 46 -9.61 11.28 7.70
CA VAL A 46 -9.19 12.67 7.93
C VAL A 46 -8.99 13.48 6.65
N ALA A 47 -9.17 12.89 5.49
CA ALA A 47 -9.03 13.56 4.20
C ALA A 47 -10.34 14.21 3.71
N GLY A 48 -10.92 15.10 4.50
CA GLY A 48 -12.26 15.69 4.27
C GLY A 48 -12.44 16.39 2.93
N ASN A 49 -11.54 17.33 2.56
CA ASN A 49 -11.61 18.10 1.31
C ASN A 49 -10.29 18.04 0.56
N ALA A 50 -9.96 16.87 0.03
CA ALA A 50 -8.75 16.72 -0.75
C ALA A 50 -8.89 17.39 -2.12
N ALA A 51 -7.87 18.16 -2.49
CA ALA A 51 -7.78 18.84 -3.77
C ALA A 51 -6.66 18.23 -4.64
N PRO A 52 -6.83 18.22 -5.98
CA PRO A 52 -5.81 17.76 -6.90
C PRO A 52 -4.50 18.55 -6.75
N VAL A 53 -3.37 17.85 -6.84
CA VAL A 53 -2.05 18.45 -6.89
C VAL A 53 -1.66 18.64 -8.36
N GLU A 54 -1.78 19.86 -8.84
CA GLU A 54 -1.51 20.22 -10.22
C GLU A 54 -0.13 20.85 -10.38
N GLY A 55 0.51 20.59 -11.53
CA GLY A 55 1.82 21.12 -11.86
C GLY A 55 2.99 20.28 -11.31
N ILE A 56 4.16 20.49 -11.93
CA ILE A 56 5.36 19.68 -11.64
C ILE A 56 5.90 19.93 -10.23
N ALA A 57 6.02 21.19 -9.83
CA ALA A 57 6.62 21.54 -8.55
C ALA A 57 5.78 21.13 -7.34
N PRO A 58 4.44 21.37 -7.28
CA PRO A 58 3.61 20.90 -6.21
C PRO A 58 3.56 19.36 -6.11
N ARG A 59 3.52 18.69 -7.27
CA ARG A 59 3.57 17.23 -7.32
C ARG A 59 4.88 16.67 -6.74
N ALA A 60 6.01 17.26 -7.12
CA ALA A 60 7.32 16.89 -6.57
C ALA A 60 7.39 17.11 -5.05
N ALA A 61 6.77 18.18 -4.55
CA ALA A 61 6.67 18.45 -3.11
C ALA A 61 5.86 17.39 -2.38
N ALA A 62 4.70 16.98 -2.91
CA ALA A 62 3.87 15.91 -2.34
C ALA A 62 4.61 14.56 -2.30
N ILE A 63 5.28 14.19 -3.40
CA ILE A 63 6.11 12.98 -3.47
C ILE A 63 7.26 13.05 -2.46
N LYS A 64 7.91 14.20 -2.35
CA LYS A 64 9.00 14.40 -1.38
C LYS A 64 8.50 14.24 0.07
N LEU A 65 7.30 14.75 0.38
CA LEU A 65 6.69 14.59 1.70
C LEU A 65 6.49 13.10 2.04
N LEU A 66 5.89 12.33 1.13
CA LEU A 66 5.73 10.89 1.27
C LEU A 66 7.08 10.17 1.42
N THR A 67 8.03 10.47 0.54
CA THR A 67 9.36 9.84 0.56
C THR A 67 10.11 10.14 1.84
N ASN A 68 10.02 11.37 2.37
CA ASN A 68 10.66 11.73 3.63
C ASN A 68 10.04 10.98 4.81
N ALA A 69 8.70 10.90 4.88
CA ALA A 69 8.02 10.16 5.93
C ALA A 69 8.39 8.66 5.91
N GLN A 70 8.41 8.07 4.71
CA GLN A 70 8.89 6.72 4.50
C GLN A 70 10.34 6.54 4.94
N PHE A 71 11.21 7.47 4.57
CA PHE A 71 12.63 7.41 4.90
C PHE A 71 12.88 7.48 6.40
N GLN A 72 12.15 8.34 7.12
CA GLN A 72 12.30 8.50 8.57
C GLN A 72 11.82 7.29 9.37
N SER A 73 10.79 6.59 8.88
CA SER A 73 10.22 5.41 9.55
C SER A 73 10.82 4.08 9.07
N ASN A 74 11.69 4.07 8.06
CA ASN A 74 12.22 2.83 7.49
C ASN A 74 13.42 2.30 8.28
N VAL A 75 13.16 1.47 9.27
CA VAL A 75 14.19 0.81 10.10
C VAL A 75 15.14 -0.08 9.29
N ARG A 76 14.72 -0.60 8.13
CA ARG A 76 15.58 -1.44 7.28
C ARG A 76 16.79 -0.75 6.67
N ARG A 77 16.89 0.55 6.83
CA ARG A 77 18.06 1.33 6.37
C ARG A 77 19.29 1.12 7.23
N VAL A 78 19.11 0.62 8.42
CA VAL A 78 20.16 0.42 9.42
C VAL A 78 20.11 -1.01 9.94
N PRO A 79 21.20 -1.56 10.47
CA PRO A 79 21.13 -2.78 11.25
C PRO A 79 20.23 -2.57 12.48
N TYR A 80 19.36 -3.54 12.79
CA TYR A 80 18.42 -3.39 13.91
C TYR A 80 18.02 -4.74 14.53
N ASP A 81 17.67 -4.67 15.81
CA ASP A 81 16.84 -5.64 16.53
C ASP A 81 15.58 -4.91 17.02
N LEU A 82 14.42 -5.40 16.62
CA LEU A 82 13.11 -4.84 16.92
C LEU A 82 12.25 -5.88 17.64
N LYS A 83 11.58 -5.47 18.72
CA LYS A 83 10.61 -6.30 19.41
C LYS A 83 9.27 -5.58 19.47
N THR A 84 8.23 -6.30 19.07
CA THR A 84 6.85 -5.84 19.07
C THR A 84 5.98 -6.81 19.82
N THR A 85 5.13 -6.28 20.69
CA THR A 85 4.04 -7.04 21.31
C THR A 85 2.72 -6.46 20.81
N PHE A 86 1.77 -7.30 20.46
CA PHE A 86 0.44 -6.83 20.09
C PHE A 86 -0.66 -7.73 20.65
N THR A 87 -1.84 -7.15 20.80
CA THR A 87 -3.07 -7.84 21.20
C THR A 87 -4.11 -7.77 20.08
N SER A 88 -4.84 -8.85 19.92
CA SER A 88 -5.99 -8.97 19.02
C SER A 88 -7.07 -9.83 19.68
N ALA A 89 -8.20 -10.04 19.03
CA ALA A 89 -9.23 -10.99 19.51
C ALA A 89 -8.70 -12.42 19.72
N GLN A 90 -7.58 -12.77 19.05
CA GLN A 90 -6.94 -14.09 19.17
C GLN A 90 -5.95 -14.18 20.35
N GLY A 91 -5.73 -13.09 21.09
CA GLY A 91 -4.84 -13.02 22.24
C GLY A 91 -3.61 -12.15 22.01
N THR A 92 -2.58 -12.37 22.83
CA THR A 92 -1.34 -11.59 22.80
C THR A 92 -0.25 -12.32 22.02
N TRP A 93 0.49 -11.55 21.22
CA TRP A 93 1.51 -12.01 20.29
C TRP A 93 2.81 -11.23 20.50
N GLN A 94 3.90 -11.88 20.18
CA GLN A 94 5.23 -11.25 20.15
C GLN A 94 5.84 -11.46 18.78
N ILE A 95 6.43 -10.42 18.24
CA ILE A 95 7.22 -10.46 16.99
C ILE A 95 8.61 -9.91 17.32
N GLU A 96 9.62 -10.64 16.90
CA GLU A 96 11.01 -10.20 16.93
C GLU A 96 11.54 -10.15 15.51
N ASP A 97 11.98 -8.97 15.09
CA ASP A 97 12.58 -8.71 13.80
C ASP A 97 14.04 -8.31 13.98
N SER A 98 14.89 -8.78 13.12
CA SER A 98 16.33 -8.55 13.24
C SER A 98 17.00 -8.53 11.86
N SER A 99 17.87 -7.57 11.66
CA SER A 99 18.69 -7.48 10.47
C SER A 99 20.09 -6.96 10.81
N PRO A 100 21.14 -7.73 10.55
CA PRO A 100 22.52 -7.24 10.66
C PRO A 100 22.91 -6.32 9.49
N GLY A 101 21.96 -6.02 8.59
CA GLY A 101 22.19 -5.33 7.32
C GLY A 101 22.43 -6.29 6.15
N ARG A 102 22.71 -5.70 4.94
CA ARG A 102 23.14 -6.43 3.74
C ARG A 102 22.17 -7.52 3.25
N ASN A 103 20.87 -7.25 3.22
CA ASN A 103 19.88 -8.21 2.71
C ASN A 103 19.77 -9.51 3.52
N ILE A 104 20.20 -9.50 4.76
CA ILE A 104 19.91 -10.56 5.72
C ILE A 104 18.81 -10.04 6.64
N TYR A 105 17.76 -10.84 6.78
CA TYR A 105 16.61 -10.44 7.54
C TYR A 105 15.97 -11.68 8.18
N ARG A 106 15.74 -11.61 9.49
CA ARG A 106 15.08 -12.65 10.25
C ARG A 106 13.94 -12.08 11.05
N TRP A 107 12.80 -12.72 11.01
CA TRP A 107 11.73 -12.43 11.95
C TRP A 107 11.15 -13.71 12.53
N SER A 108 10.68 -13.62 13.76
CA SER A 108 9.99 -14.70 14.45
C SER A 108 8.72 -14.18 15.09
N VAL A 109 7.72 -15.02 15.16
CA VAL A 109 6.45 -14.73 15.81
C VAL A 109 6.11 -15.82 16.80
N GLN A 110 5.59 -15.43 17.96
CA GLN A 110 5.08 -16.30 18.99
C GLN A 110 3.70 -15.81 19.42
N GLY A 111 2.70 -16.67 19.35
CA GLY A 111 1.34 -16.36 19.73
C GLY A 111 0.58 -17.59 20.25
N PRO A 112 -0.71 -17.43 20.60
CA PRO A 112 -1.49 -18.49 21.24
C PRO A 112 -1.67 -19.75 20.38
N SER A 113 -1.76 -19.58 19.05
CA SER A 113 -2.07 -20.67 18.11
C SER A 113 -1.06 -20.80 16.97
N TYR A 114 -0.03 -19.96 16.94
CA TYR A 114 0.92 -19.94 15.85
C TYR A 114 2.30 -19.51 16.32
N SER A 115 3.31 -20.19 15.83
CA SER A 115 4.72 -19.83 16.01
C SER A 115 5.48 -20.11 14.74
N ALA A 116 6.30 -19.16 14.30
CA ALA A 116 7.14 -19.34 13.13
C ALA A 116 8.42 -18.51 13.22
N VAL A 117 9.41 -18.96 12.47
CA VAL A 117 10.65 -18.25 12.18
C VAL A 117 10.79 -18.15 10.67
N ASN A 118 11.10 -16.96 10.19
CA ASN A 118 11.39 -16.69 8.80
C ASN A 118 12.77 -16.06 8.70
N LEU A 119 13.58 -16.53 7.77
CA LEU A 119 14.90 -16.03 7.49
C LEU A 119 15.01 -15.75 5.99
N PHE A 120 15.41 -14.54 5.64
CA PHE A 120 15.84 -14.19 4.30
C PHE A 120 17.36 -14.09 4.27
N LEU A 121 17.97 -14.95 3.48
CA LEU A 121 19.41 -15.06 3.35
C LEU A 121 19.76 -15.37 1.90
N ASP A 122 20.65 -14.59 1.31
CA ASP A 122 21.13 -14.80 -0.06
C ASP A 122 20.02 -14.94 -1.10
N ARG A 123 18.95 -14.12 -0.95
CA ARG A 123 17.75 -14.11 -1.79
C ARG A 123 16.84 -15.34 -1.63
N VAL A 124 17.12 -16.24 -0.72
CA VAL A 124 16.28 -17.39 -0.40
C VAL A 124 15.49 -17.10 0.89
N ILE A 125 14.23 -17.45 0.87
CA ILE A 125 13.37 -17.42 2.06
C ILE A 125 13.38 -18.82 2.68
N TYR A 126 13.73 -18.88 3.96
CA TYR A 126 13.66 -20.09 4.77
C TYR A 126 12.61 -19.90 5.85
N SER A 127 11.82 -20.92 6.14
CA SER A 127 10.77 -20.85 7.17
C SER A 127 10.45 -22.21 7.78
N ASN A 128 9.94 -22.18 9.00
CA ASN A 128 9.30 -23.32 9.65
C ASN A 128 7.80 -23.09 9.83
N GLN A 129 7.21 -22.13 9.12
CA GLN A 129 5.78 -21.86 9.19
C GLN A 129 4.96 -23.08 8.77
N SER A 130 3.77 -23.22 9.37
CA SER A 130 2.82 -24.25 8.99
C SER A 130 2.24 -23.98 7.59
N PRO A 131 1.75 -25.01 6.89
CA PRO A 131 1.15 -24.87 5.56
C PRO A 131 -0.02 -23.89 5.46
N GLY A 132 -0.70 -23.58 6.59
CA GLY A 132 -1.80 -22.60 6.62
C GLY A 132 -1.38 -21.14 6.44
N GLY A 133 -0.07 -20.88 6.33
CA GLY A 133 0.45 -19.52 6.15
C GLY A 133 0.48 -18.70 7.44
N ILE A 134 0.69 -17.41 7.27
CA ILE A 134 0.80 -16.44 8.35
C ILE A 134 -0.59 -15.96 8.76
N PRO A 135 -0.94 -15.93 10.06
CA PRO A 135 -2.22 -15.36 10.50
C PRO A 135 -2.37 -13.90 10.07
N LEU A 136 -3.58 -13.51 9.66
CA LEU A 136 -3.88 -12.18 9.15
C LEU A 136 -3.33 -11.05 10.05
N ARG A 137 -3.61 -11.12 11.37
CA ARG A 137 -3.19 -10.04 12.29
C ARG A 137 -1.66 -9.93 12.41
N VAL A 138 -0.95 -11.05 12.31
CA VAL A 138 0.52 -11.07 12.24
C VAL A 138 1.00 -10.39 10.96
N ALA A 139 0.40 -10.73 9.81
CA ALA A 139 0.74 -10.11 8.53
C ALA A 139 0.47 -8.60 8.54
N GLN A 140 -0.66 -8.17 9.09
CA GLN A 140 -1.01 -6.75 9.21
C GLN A 140 -0.06 -5.98 10.12
N VAL A 141 0.27 -6.51 11.30
CA VAL A 141 1.23 -5.88 12.22
C VAL A 141 2.60 -5.77 11.57
N HIS A 142 3.05 -6.83 10.91
CA HIS A 142 4.33 -6.82 10.22
C HIS A 142 4.34 -5.81 9.06
N SER A 143 3.25 -5.72 8.30
CA SER A 143 3.09 -4.71 7.24
C SER A 143 3.05 -3.29 7.80
N ALA A 144 2.38 -3.07 8.93
CA ALA A 144 2.31 -1.77 9.59
C ALA A 144 3.69 -1.29 10.07
N ILE A 145 4.52 -2.22 10.59
CA ILE A 145 5.89 -1.93 11.03
C ILE A 145 6.79 -1.54 9.85
N PHE A 146 6.72 -2.29 8.77
CA PHE A 146 7.60 -2.11 7.63
C PHE A 146 6.94 -1.37 6.47
N ALA A 147 5.88 -0.64 6.75
CA ALA A 147 4.98 0.07 5.83
C ALA A 147 5.52 0.18 4.41
N HIS A 148 5.01 -0.67 3.53
CA HIS A 148 5.32 -0.58 2.12
C HIS A 148 4.39 0.43 1.48
N TRP A 149 4.93 1.60 1.33
CA TRP A 149 4.27 2.67 0.62
C TRP A 149 4.16 2.27 -0.85
N PRO A 150 3.00 2.42 -1.44
CA PRO A 150 2.91 2.23 -2.88
C PRO A 150 3.87 3.21 -3.54
N ALA A 151 4.69 2.70 -4.46
CA ALA A 151 5.53 3.55 -5.27
C ALA A 151 4.63 4.53 -6.04
N VAL A 152 4.78 5.82 -5.78
CA VAL A 152 4.03 6.84 -6.50
C VAL A 152 4.62 6.95 -7.90
N GLY A 153 4.05 6.22 -8.84
CA GLY A 153 4.46 6.26 -10.24
C GLY A 153 4.27 7.66 -10.86
N PRO A 154 4.93 7.95 -11.97
CA PRO A 154 4.84 9.26 -12.63
C PRO A 154 3.42 9.60 -13.08
N ARG A 155 2.57 8.59 -13.24
CA ARG A 155 1.17 8.74 -13.65
C ARG A 155 0.16 8.61 -12.52
N ALA A 156 0.57 8.38 -11.27
CA ALA A 156 -0.38 8.32 -10.16
C ALA A 156 -1.09 9.66 -9.99
N ALA A 157 -2.38 9.65 -9.74
CA ALA A 157 -3.08 10.84 -9.30
C ALA A 157 -2.70 11.14 -7.85
N ILE A 158 -2.52 12.43 -7.53
CA ILE A 158 -2.22 12.89 -6.17
C ILE A 158 -3.22 13.97 -5.81
N ARG A 159 -3.84 13.82 -4.64
CA ARG A 159 -4.64 14.85 -3.99
C ARG A 159 -4.10 15.11 -2.59
N MET A 160 -4.34 16.29 -2.04
CA MET A 160 -3.90 16.64 -0.69
C MET A 160 -5.02 17.32 0.09
N ALA A 161 -5.02 17.08 1.39
CA ALA A 161 -5.87 17.78 2.35
C ALA A 161 -5.04 18.16 3.58
N SER A 162 -5.43 19.26 4.23
CA SER A 162 -4.98 19.58 5.60
C SER A 162 -6.08 19.18 6.56
N ASP A 163 -5.76 18.44 7.59
CA ASP A 163 -6.74 17.93 8.54
C ASP A 163 -6.14 17.81 9.96
N THR A 164 -6.91 17.23 10.87
CA THR A 164 -6.53 17.05 12.27
C THR A 164 -6.75 15.61 12.70
N LEU A 165 -5.67 14.94 13.14
CA LEU A 165 -5.73 13.58 13.68
C LEU A 165 -5.33 13.62 15.18
N ASN A 166 -6.22 13.17 16.05
CA ASN A 166 -6.00 13.17 17.50
C ASN A 166 -5.56 14.55 18.05
N GLY A 167 -6.15 15.64 17.53
CA GLY A 167 -5.83 17.01 17.94
C GLY A 167 -4.54 17.59 17.36
N LYS A 168 -3.83 16.86 16.50
CA LYS A 168 -2.63 17.32 15.80
C LYS A 168 -2.94 17.64 14.36
N ALA A 169 -2.45 18.77 13.85
CA ALA A 169 -2.53 19.09 12.44
C ALA A 169 -1.75 18.07 11.61
N VAL A 170 -2.33 17.59 10.52
CA VAL A 170 -1.70 16.67 9.58
C VAL A 170 -1.91 17.15 8.14
N THR A 171 -1.02 16.74 7.27
CA THR A 171 -1.17 16.85 5.82
C THR A 171 -1.40 15.45 5.27
N CYS A 172 -2.60 15.20 4.74
CA CYS A 172 -2.96 13.93 4.14
C CYS A 172 -2.68 13.97 2.64
N VAL A 173 -1.93 12.99 2.16
CA VAL A 173 -1.62 12.78 0.74
C VAL A 173 -2.36 11.52 0.29
N LEU A 174 -3.25 11.71 -0.67
CA LEU A 174 -4.02 10.66 -1.29
C LEU A 174 -3.41 10.32 -2.63
N THR A 175 -3.14 9.05 -2.85
CA THR A 175 -2.54 8.57 -4.10
C THR A 175 -3.39 7.50 -4.75
N SER A 176 -3.54 7.56 -6.07
CA SER A 176 -4.26 6.55 -6.85
C SER A 176 -3.55 6.26 -8.16
N HIS A 177 -3.67 5.02 -8.62
CA HIS A 177 -3.23 4.64 -9.95
C HIS A 177 -4.23 5.03 -11.05
N LEU A 178 -5.44 5.47 -10.68
CA LEU A 178 -6.45 5.91 -11.63
C LEU A 178 -6.25 7.38 -11.98
N LEU A 179 -5.82 7.65 -13.18
CA LEU A 179 -5.50 9.00 -13.66
C LEU A 179 -6.69 9.97 -13.61
N HIS A 180 -7.89 9.44 -13.71
CA HIS A 180 -9.13 10.23 -13.84
C HIS A 180 -9.53 11.00 -12.59
N ILE A 181 -8.96 10.68 -11.44
CA ILE A 181 -9.28 11.37 -10.18
C ILE A 181 -8.47 12.65 -9.97
N GLN A 182 -7.57 12.99 -10.87
CA GLN A 182 -6.73 14.20 -10.74
C GLN A 182 -7.54 15.50 -10.67
N GLN A 183 -8.75 15.54 -11.21
CA GLN A 183 -9.61 16.71 -11.24
C GLN A 183 -10.71 16.67 -10.17
N VAL A 184 -10.75 15.65 -9.33
CA VAL A 184 -11.80 15.47 -8.33
C VAL A 184 -11.42 16.16 -7.03
N THR A 185 -12.32 16.96 -6.49
CA THR A 185 -12.23 17.54 -5.14
C THR A 185 -13.21 16.84 -4.21
N GLY A 186 -12.97 16.88 -2.90
CA GLY A 186 -13.89 16.33 -1.90
C GLY A 186 -13.25 15.22 -1.05
N PRO A 187 -14.07 14.44 -0.34
CA PRO A 187 -13.59 13.41 0.56
C PRO A 187 -12.80 12.32 -0.17
N ARG A 188 -12.10 11.48 0.60
CA ARG A 188 -11.36 10.34 0.09
C ARG A 188 -12.25 9.42 -0.74
N ARG A 189 -11.68 8.90 -1.80
CA ARG A 189 -12.35 7.94 -2.69
C ARG A 189 -11.92 6.51 -2.36
N TRP A 190 -12.73 5.56 -2.77
CA TRP A 190 -12.50 4.13 -2.51
C TRP A 190 -11.20 3.58 -3.14
N GLU A 191 -10.70 4.20 -4.21
CA GLU A 191 -9.49 3.79 -4.93
C GLU A 191 -8.21 4.45 -4.44
N GLU A 192 -8.28 5.32 -3.47
CA GLU A 192 -7.14 6.07 -2.97
C GLU A 192 -6.49 5.43 -1.75
N TYR A 193 -5.16 5.41 -1.77
CA TYR A 193 -4.36 5.24 -0.56
C TYR A 193 -4.28 6.57 0.16
N GLU A 194 -4.33 6.55 1.47
CA GLU A 194 -4.21 7.75 2.30
C GLU A 194 -3.00 7.65 3.22
N SER A 195 -2.22 8.71 3.26
CA SER A 195 -1.08 8.86 4.18
C SER A 195 -1.13 10.23 4.81
N CYS A 196 -1.37 10.30 6.11
CA CYS A 196 -1.39 11.55 6.85
C CYS A 196 -0.10 11.75 7.61
N ILE A 197 0.55 12.88 7.39
CA ILE A 197 1.91 13.18 7.83
C ILE A 197 1.87 14.45 8.69
N ASP A 198 2.55 14.43 9.83
CA ASP A 198 2.79 15.63 10.62
C ASP A 198 3.70 16.59 9.84
N PRO A 199 3.24 17.79 9.46
CA PRO A 199 4.02 18.71 8.65
C PRO A 199 5.25 19.28 9.38
N GLN A 200 5.32 19.20 10.72
CA GLN A 200 6.43 19.71 11.50
C GLN A 200 7.56 18.69 11.62
N SER A 201 7.23 17.46 12.01
CA SER A 201 8.22 16.38 12.19
C SER A 201 8.47 15.59 10.92
N GLY A 202 7.56 15.60 9.95
CA GLY A 202 7.59 14.76 8.77
C GLY A 202 7.24 13.29 9.04
N LEU A 203 6.77 12.96 10.26
CA LEU A 203 6.44 11.59 10.63
C LEU A 203 5.05 11.18 10.09
N LEU A 204 4.94 9.91 9.73
CA LEU A 204 3.68 9.31 9.33
C LEU A 204 2.78 9.11 10.55
N MET A 205 1.65 9.80 10.59
CA MET A 205 0.69 9.72 11.70
C MET A 205 -0.39 8.67 11.46
N SER A 206 -0.81 8.49 10.21
CA SER A 206 -1.70 7.40 9.83
C SER A 206 -1.47 6.96 8.41
N TYR A 207 -1.83 5.71 8.13
CA TYR A 207 -1.82 5.12 6.81
C TYR A 207 -3.06 4.27 6.59
N SER A 208 -3.65 4.36 5.42
CA SER A 208 -4.80 3.57 5.05
C SER A 208 -4.69 3.12 3.58
N PRO A 209 -4.57 1.81 3.33
CA PRO A 209 -4.50 1.28 1.97
C PRO A 209 -5.85 1.31 1.26
N VAL A 210 -6.94 1.19 2.02
CA VAL A 210 -8.31 1.18 1.51
C VAL A 210 -9.24 1.83 2.53
N PRO A 211 -10.39 2.41 2.14
CA PRO A 211 -11.40 2.86 3.09
C PRO A 211 -11.78 1.75 4.07
N GLY A 212 -11.90 2.11 5.35
CA GLY A 212 -12.26 1.19 6.43
C GLY A 212 -11.10 0.41 7.06
N LEU A 213 -9.87 0.52 6.55
CA LEU A 213 -8.66 -0.03 7.19
C LEU A 213 -7.66 1.09 7.45
N TYR A 214 -7.33 1.30 8.72
CA TYR A 214 -6.40 2.35 9.15
C TYR A 214 -5.34 1.81 10.09
N VAL A 215 -4.11 2.26 9.91
CA VAL A 215 -3.03 2.15 10.89
C VAL A 215 -2.77 3.55 11.44
N VAL A 216 -2.87 3.72 12.74
CA VAL A 216 -2.62 4.99 13.42
C VAL A 216 -1.43 4.84 14.34
N TYR A 217 -0.43 5.71 14.15
CA TYR A 217 0.84 5.65 14.85
C TYR A 217 0.89 6.67 16.00
N ASP A 218 1.39 6.23 17.15
CA ASP A 218 1.61 7.05 18.35
C ASP A 218 3.11 7.19 18.66
N TYR A 219 3.60 8.39 18.56
CA TYR A 219 4.99 8.75 18.78
C TYR A 219 5.23 9.34 20.19
N SER A 220 4.28 9.24 21.13
CA SER A 220 4.45 9.76 22.49
C SER A 220 5.65 9.12 23.22
N ASN A 221 5.96 7.86 22.90
CA ASN A 221 7.12 7.12 23.37
C ASN A 221 7.95 6.61 22.17
N ALA A 222 8.27 7.49 21.25
CA ALA A 222 9.02 7.15 20.06
C ALA A 222 10.38 6.54 20.39
N LEU A 223 10.78 5.55 19.61
CA LEU A 223 12.12 4.97 19.65
C LEU A 223 12.97 5.55 18.52
N HIS A 224 14.26 5.71 18.80
CA HIS A 224 15.20 6.30 17.84
C HIS A 224 16.40 5.38 17.64
N LEU A 225 16.76 5.18 16.38
CA LEU A 225 17.94 4.39 16.00
C LEU A 225 18.55 4.95 14.73
N GLU A 226 19.82 5.43 14.77
CA GLU A 226 20.59 5.85 13.59
C GLU A 226 19.80 6.78 12.63
N GLY A 227 19.09 7.78 13.18
CA GLY A 227 18.29 8.73 12.41
C GLY A 227 16.94 8.19 11.93
N VAL A 228 16.54 6.99 12.38
CA VAL A 228 15.19 6.47 12.22
C VAL A 228 14.38 6.81 13.45
N THR A 229 13.15 7.30 13.28
CA THR A 229 12.18 7.53 14.35
C THR A 229 11.02 6.56 14.17
N PHE A 230 10.79 5.75 15.20
CA PHE A 230 9.80 4.68 15.17
C PHE A 230 8.70 4.94 16.19
N PRO A 231 7.41 4.68 15.90
CA PRO A 231 6.34 4.87 16.87
C PRO A 231 6.51 3.91 18.05
N GLY A 232 6.20 4.37 19.26
CA GLY A 232 6.18 3.50 20.43
C GLY A 232 4.96 2.57 20.44
N LYS A 233 3.87 3.00 19.77
CA LYS A 233 2.62 2.24 19.66
C LYS A 233 1.96 2.50 18.31
N PHE A 234 1.11 1.57 17.90
CA PHE A 234 0.15 1.81 16.82
C PHE A 234 -1.09 0.94 17.00
N THR A 235 -2.18 1.35 16.37
CA THR A 235 -3.41 0.58 16.31
C THR A 235 -3.77 0.26 14.86
N ILE A 236 -4.43 -0.88 14.65
CA ILE A 236 -5.07 -1.19 13.38
C ILE A 236 -6.57 -1.22 13.63
N THR A 237 -7.30 -0.49 12.79
CA THR A 237 -8.76 -0.36 12.85
C THR A 237 -9.37 -0.86 11.56
N GLU A 238 -10.36 -1.71 11.66
CA GLU A 238 -11.14 -2.24 10.53
C GLU A 238 -12.62 -1.94 10.76
N ALA A 239 -13.29 -1.38 9.75
CA ALA A 239 -14.71 -1.01 9.82
C ALA A 239 -15.07 -0.21 11.09
N GLY A 240 -14.19 0.69 11.53
CA GLY A 240 -14.37 1.50 12.74
C GLY A 240 -14.07 0.78 14.06
N GLN A 241 -13.64 -0.48 14.03
CA GLN A 241 -13.30 -1.27 15.22
C GLN A 241 -11.80 -1.47 15.34
N THR A 242 -11.22 -1.21 16.52
CA THR A 242 -9.83 -1.55 16.78
C THR A 242 -9.66 -3.06 16.85
N VAL A 243 -8.88 -3.61 15.91
CA VAL A 243 -8.64 -5.06 15.78
C VAL A 243 -7.24 -5.47 16.26
N VAL A 244 -6.32 -4.49 16.35
CA VAL A 244 -4.97 -4.68 16.87
C VAL A 244 -4.56 -3.47 17.68
N GLU A 245 -3.96 -3.72 18.84
CA GLU A 245 -3.18 -2.76 19.60
C GLU A 245 -1.74 -3.27 19.71
N ALA A 246 -0.78 -2.53 19.16
CA ALA A 246 0.61 -2.93 19.11
C ALA A 246 1.50 -1.95 19.84
N GLN A 247 2.52 -2.47 20.52
CA GLN A 247 3.57 -1.72 21.18
C GLN A 247 4.94 -2.20 20.72
N ILE A 248 5.77 -1.26 20.31
CA ILE A 248 7.18 -1.50 20.04
C ILE A 248 7.91 -1.42 21.38
N THR A 249 8.41 -2.55 21.87
CA THR A 249 9.00 -2.65 23.21
C THR A 249 10.51 -2.45 23.20
N SER A 250 11.16 -2.65 22.05
CA SER A 250 12.60 -2.45 21.90
C SER A 250 12.96 -2.15 20.44
N LEU A 251 13.90 -1.23 20.26
CA LEU A 251 14.57 -0.98 18.98
C LEU A 251 16.04 -0.65 19.29
N THR A 252 16.96 -1.53 18.93
CA THR A 252 18.39 -1.41 19.24
C THR A 252 19.25 -1.81 18.05
N LEU A 253 20.53 -1.46 18.08
CA LEU A 253 21.49 -2.09 17.19
C LEU A 253 21.64 -3.57 17.57
N PRO A 254 21.87 -4.46 16.60
CA PRO A 254 22.14 -5.87 16.88
C PRO A 254 23.34 -5.99 17.81
N THR A 255 23.16 -6.68 18.93
CA THR A 255 24.29 -7.07 19.77
C THR A 255 25.20 -7.95 18.95
N ALA A 256 26.51 -7.73 19.03
CA ALA A 256 27.58 -8.35 18.22
C ALA A 256 27.20 -9.76 17.77
N ALA A 257 27.06 -9.92 16.50
CA ALA A 257 26.42 -10.97 15.76
C ALA A 257 26.46 -12.34 16.46
N ASN A 258 25.28 -12.83 16.85
CA ASN A 258 25.13 -14.27 17.01
C ASN A 258 24.94 -14.85 15.59
N PRO A 259 25.98 -15.32 14.89
CA PRO A 259 25.87 -15.79 13.52
C PRO A 259 24.88 -16.95 13.38
N SER A 260 24.63 -17.68 14.47
CA SER A 260 23.69 -18.80 14.47
C SER A 260 22.23 -18.36 14.27
N LEU A 261 21.87 -17.11 14.59
CA LEU A 261 20.53 -16.58 14.33
C LEU A 261 20.21 -16.48 12.84
N TYR A 262 21.25 -16.31 12.01
CA TYR A 262 21.10 -16.12 10.57
C TYR A 262 21.53 -17.36 9.78
N THR A 263 21.45 -18.54 10.39
CA THR A 263 21.62 -19.81 9.71
C THR A 263 20.26 -20.49 9.48
N PRO A 264 20.05 -21.17 8.35
CA PRO A 264 18.77 -21.80 8.03
C PRO A 264 18.56 -23.14 8.77
N THR A 265 19.28 -23.39 9.85
CA THR A 265 19.18 -24.64 10.62
C THR A 265 17.76 -24.84 11.15
N GLY A 266 17.12 -25.95 10.80
CA GLY A 266 15.75 -26.29 11.19
C GLY A 266 14.67 -25.51 10.42
N LEU A 267 15.03 -24.81 9.35
CA LEU A 267 14.11 -24.11 8.46
C LEU A 267 14.09 -24.79 7.09
N ASN A 268 12.93 -24.75 6.43
CA ASN A 268 12.76 -25.23 5.06
C ASN A 268 12.93 -24.07 4.08
N ALA A 269 13.65 -24.30 2.98
CA ALA A 269 13.70 -23.31 1.89
C ALA A 269 12.36 -23.24 1.19
N LEU A 270 11.76 -22.05 1.12
CA LEU A 270 10.51 -21.78 0.41
C LEU A 270 10.73 -21.32 -1.04
N GLY A 271 11.96 -20.99 -1.41
CA GLY A 271 12.34 -20.53 -2.75
C GLY A 271 13.05 -19.18 -2.74
N VAL A 272 13.35 -18.70 -3.94
CA VAL A 272 13.96 -17.39 -4.16
C VAL A 272 12.86 -16.34 -4.10
N GLY A 273 13.05 -15.28 -3.31
CA GLY A 273 12.03 -14.25 -3.16
C GLY A 273 12.52 -13.04 -2.39
N PHE A 274 11.61 -12.13 -2.16
CA PHE A 274 11.83 -11.00 -1.25
C PHE A 274 11.28 -11.34 0.14
N PRO A 275 11.84 -10.74 1.22
CA PRO A 275 11.25 -10.89 2.55
C PRO A 275 9.75 -10.58 2.51
N LEU A 276 8.98 -11.32 3.30
CA LEU A 276 7.51 -11.25 3.43
C LEU A 276 6.96 -9.91 3.92
N THR A 277 7.29 -8.90 3.21
CA THR A 277 6.74 -7.57 3.36
C THR A 277 6.12 -7.20 2.05
N ALA A 278 5.30 -8.11 1.53
CA ALA A 278 4.49 -7.75 0.38
C ALA A 278 3.72 -6.48 0.72
N PRO A 279 3.79 -5.45 -0.12
CA PRO A 279 2.88 -4.32 0.01
C PRO A 279 1.47 -4.90 0.04
N TRP A 280 0.58 -4.29 0.82
CA TRP A 280 -0.83 -4.63 0.72
C TRP A 280 -1.21 -4.64 -0.76
N ASN A 281 -1.63 -5.81 -1.23
CA ASN A 281 -1.83 -6.01 -2.65
C ASN A 281 -2.91 -5.05 -3.17
N MET A 282 -2.65 -4.60 -4.38
CA MET A 282 -3.53 -3.68 -5.10
C MET A 282 -4.96 -4.19 -5.10
N GLN A 283 -5.88 -3.26 -4.94
CA GLN A 283 -7.30 -3.50 -4.98
C GLN A 283 -7.69 -4.20 -6.29
N ASN A 284 -8.36 -5.31 -6.17
CA ASN A 284 -9.07 -5.88 -7.29
C ASN A 284 -10.45 -5.25 -7.37
N ILE A 285 -10.74 -4.67 -8.53
CA ILE A 285 -12.00 -4.02 -8.78
C ILE A 285 -12.89 -4.97 -9.56
N ASP A 286 -14.02 -5.33 -8.98
CA ASP A 286 -15.09 -6.01 -9.66
C ASP A 286 -16.23 -5.02 -9.97
N ARG A 287 -16.82 -5.13 -11.14
CA ARG A 287 -17.90 -4.24 -11.59
C ARG A 287 -19.13 -5.07 -11.95
N GLU A 288 -20.23 -4.72 -11.34
CA GLU A 288 -21.54 -5.21 -11.73
C GLU A 288 -22.28 -4.14 -12.52
N GLY A 289 -23.00 -4.55 -13.56
CA GLY A 289 -23.73 -3.68 -14.44
C GLY A 289 -23.18 -3.68 -15.86
N ARG A 290 -23.52 -2.68 -16.67
CA ARG A 290 -23.07 -2.62 -18.07
C ARG A 290 -21.56 -2.42 -18.16
N PRO A 291 -20.80 -3.33 -18.80
CA PRO A 291 -19.34 -3.28 -18.80
C PRO A 291 -18.73 -1.97 -19.32
N ASN A 292 -19.45 -1.24 -20.14
CA ASN A 292 -18.98 -0.02 -20.83
C ASN A 292 -19.80 1.23 -20.46
N ALA A 293 -20.74 1.13 -19.54
CA ALA A 293 -21.49 2.32 -19.10
C ALA A 293 -20.62 3.23 -18.24
N PRO A 294 -20.62 4.55 -18.46
CA PRO A 294 -20.04 5.46 -17.49
C PRO A 294 -20.77 5.25 -16.17
N ALA A 295 -20.02 4.99 -15.09
CA ALA A 295 -20.58 4.83 -13.76
C ALA A 295 -21.08 6.21 -13.29
N THR A 296 -22.32 6.57 -13.62
CA THR A 296 -22.90 7.86 -13.24
C THR A 296 -23.34 7.90 -11.78
N THR A 297 -23.74 6.75 -11.25
CA THR A 297 -23.99 6.54 -9.83
C THR A 297 -23.61 5.11 -9.51
N GLY A 298 -22.73 4.92 -8.54
CA GLY A 298 -22.26 3.58 -8.16
C GLY A 298 -22.31 3.43 -6.64
N GLN A 299 -22.75 2.26 -6.21
CA GLN A 299 -22.58 1.83 -4.83
C GLN A 299 -21.35 0.92 -4.78
N PHE A 300 -20.62 0.92 -3.68
CA PHE A 300 -19.43 0.09 -3.56
C PHE A 300 -19.41 -0.67 -2.23
N VAL A 301 -18.70 -1.76 -2.24
CA VAL A 301 -18.35 -2.53 -1.04
C VAL A 301 -16.88 -2.90 -1.14
N VAL A 302 -16.12 -2.58 -0.12
CA VAL A 302 -14.73 -2.98 0.04
C VAL A 302 -14.69 -4.22 0.93
N VAL A 303 -14.16 -5.31 0.41
CA VAL A 303 -13.97 -6.59 1.13
C VAL A 303 -12.48 -6.83 1.27
N ARG A 304 -12.06 -7.24 2.44
CA ARG A 304 -10.72 -7.74 2.75
C ARG A 304 -10.78 -9.26 2.87
N GLY A 305 -9.71 -9.97 2.53
CA GLY A 305 -9.56 -11.39 2.78
C GLY A 305 -8.12 -11.86 2.66
N MET A 306 -7.87 -13.10 3.09
CA MET A 306 -6.61 -13.79 2.89
C MET A 306 -6.71 -14.67 1.65
N VAL A 307 -5.79 -14.49 0.71
CA VAL A 307 -5.67 -15.33 -0.49
C VAL A 307 -4.56 -16.34 -0.26
N SER A 308 -4.93 -17.62 -0.28
CA SER A 308 -3.99 -18.74 -0.17
C SER A 308 -3.18 -18.93 -1.46
N PRO A 309 -2.07 -19.71 -1.43
CA PRO A 309 -1.26 -20.00 -2.61
C PRO A 309 -2.04 -20.63 -3.77
N ASP A 310 -3.11 -21.34 -3.50
CA ASP A 310 -4.01 -21.94 -4.51
C ASP A 310 -5.07 -20.97 -5.04
N GLY A 311 -5.07 -19.71 -4.57
CA GLY A 311 -6.04 -18.70 -4.96
C GLY A 311 -7.35 -18.72 -4.16
N THR A 312 -7.48 -19.58 -3.14
CA THR A 312 -8.66 -19.62 -2.27
C THR A 312 -8.69 -18.41 -1.34
N LEU A 313 -9.87 -17.80 -1.21
CA LEU A 313 -10.10 -16.69 -0.29
C LEU A 313 -10.63 -17.21 1.04
N SER A 314 -10.00 -16.81 2.15
CA SER A 314 -10.46 -17.03 3.52
C SER A 314 -10.55 -15.72 4.29
N ASP A 315 -11.16 -15.75 5.47
CA ASP A 315 -11.30 -14.61 6.39
C ASP A 315 -11.86 -13.35 5.71
N ALA A 316 -12.82 -13.55 4.80
CA ALA A 316 -13.41 -12.46 4.03
C ALA A 316 -14.34 -11.61 4.91
N GLU A 317 -14.12 -10.30 4.91
CA GLU A 317 -14.81 -9.33 5.76
C GLU A 317 -15.05 -8.01 5.02
N VAL A 318 -16.20 -7.37 5.29
CA VAL A 318 -16.50 -6.05 4.73
C VAL A 318 -15.83 -4.97 5.57
N LEU A 319 -14.97 -4.17 4.95
CA LEU A 319 -14.30 -3.03 5.59
C LEU A 319 -15.10 -1.73 5.47
N ALA A 320 -15.66 -1.49 4.31
CA ALA A 320 -16.44 -0.28 4.02
C ALA A 320 -17.53 -0.58 3.00
N THR A 321 -18.67 0.11 3.14
CA THR A 321 -19.80 -0.05 2.23
C THR A 321 -20.59 1.25 2.11
N SER A 322 -21.04 1.60 0.91
CA SER A 322 -22.01 2.66 0.70
C SER A 322 -23.46 2.17 0.83
N ASN A 323 -23.68 0.85 0.87
CA ASN A 323 -25.00 0.24 1.04
C ASN A 323 -24.84 -1.18 1.62
N SER A 324 -25.18 -1.34 2.90
CA SER A 324 -25.05 -2.61 3.62
C SER A 324 -25.87 -3.77 3.04
N ALA A 325 -26.97 -3.47 2.30
CA ALA A 325 -27.75 -4.50 1.62
C ALA A 325 -26.97 -5.24 0.53
N LEU A 326 -25.85 -4.68 0.08
CA LEU A 326 -24.97 -5.27 -0.95
C LEU A 326 -23.80 -6.07 -0.36
N ASN A 327 -23.60 -6.06 0.95
CA ASN A 327 -22.45 -6.65 1.61
C ASN A 327 -22.34 -8.16 1.31
N GLN A 328 -23.43 -8.92 1.50
CA GLN A 328 -23.40 -10.37 1.26
C GLN A 328 -23.08 -10.69 -0.20
N LYS A 329 -23.66 -9.94 -1.14
CA LYS A 329 -23.41 -10.12 -2.56
C LYS A 329 -21.95 -9.85 -2.93
N ALA A 330 -21.32 -8.86 -2.29
CA ALA A 330 -19.91 -8.56 -2.51
C ALA A 330 -19.00 -9.65 -1.91
N LEU A 331 -19.33 -10.17 -0.72
CA LEU A 331 -18.63 -11.31 -0.12
C LEU A 331 -18.69 -12.56 -1.00
N ASP A 332 -19.88 -12.91 -1.51
CA ASP A 332 -20.07 -14.04 -2.41
C ASP A 332 -19.25 -13.90 -3.70
N ARG A 333 -19.18 -12.69 -4.24
CA ARG A 333 -18.36 -12.39 -5.42
C ARG A 333 -16.88 -12.48 -5.14
N ALA A 334 -16.43 -11.95 -4.02
CA ALA A 334 -15.04 -12.06 -3.60
C ALA A 334 -14.62 -13.52 -3.45
N ALA A 335 -15.48 -14.36 -2.86
CA ALA A 335 -15.25 -15.79 -2.71
C ALA A 335 -15.25 -16.56 -4.04
N GLN A 336 -16.08 -16.14 -5.01
CA GLN A 336 -16.18 -16.78 -6.33
C GLN A 336 -15.10 -16.30 -7.32
N SER A 337 -14.44 -15.18 -7.03
CA SER A 337 -13.37 -14.69 -7.90
C SER A 337 -12.17 -15.63 -7.81
N HIS A 338 -12.15 -16.60 -8.73
CA HIS A 338 -11.02 -17.51 -8.89
C HIS A 338 -9.80 -16.67 -9.30
N ARG A 339 -8.78 -16.70 -8.51
CA ARG A 339 -7.53 -16.03 -8.81
C ARG A 339 -6.56 -17.05 -9.29
N PRO A 340 -5.88 -16.77 -10.39
CA PRO A 340 -4.70 -17.55 -10.67
C PRO A 340 -3.80 -17.42 -9.42
N PRO A 341 -3.21 -18.54 -8.96
CA PRO A 341 -2.15 -18.45 -7.96
C PRO A 341 -1.20 -17.35 -8.43
N PRO A 342 -0.63 -16.56 -7.51
CA PRO A 342 0.36 -15.57 -7.87
C PRO A 342 1.33 -16.27 -8.82
N GLN A 343 1.41 -15.78 -10.05
CA GLN A 343 2.33 -16.38 -11.03
C GLN A 343 3.67 -16.41 -10.34
N ASP A 344 4.32 -17.59 -10.35
CA ASP A 344 5.70 -17.71 -9.92
C ASP A 344 6.37 -16.46 -10.45
N ASP A 345 6.79 -15.56 -9.54
CA ASP A 345 7.57 -14.45 -9.99
C ASP A 345 8.73 -15.11 -10.74
N GLN A 346 9.22 -14.48 -11.78
CA GLN A 346 10.23 -15.06 -12.69
C GLN A 346 11.46 -15.64 -11.96
N ASN A 347 11.47 -15.62 -10.63
CA ASN A 347 12.50 -16.07 -9.71
C ASN A 347 12.15 -17.38 -8.99
N GLY A 348 11.01 -18.04 -9.24
CA GLY A 348 10.64 -19.33 -8.66
C GLY A 348 10.31 -19.28 -7.16
N ALA A 349 9.85 -18.13 -6.64
CA ALA A 349 9.41 -18.03 -5.27
C ALA A 349 8.11 -18.81 -5.04
N THR A 350 8.06 -19.59 -3.97
CA THR A 350 6.84 -20.31 -3.58
C THR A 350 5.75 -19.29 -3.23
N PRO A 351 4.56 -19.34 -3.85
CA PRO A 351 3.45 -18.48 -3.51
C PRO A 351 3.11 -18.58 -2.03
N GLN A 352 2.84 -17.45 -1.40
CA GLN A 352 2.47 -17.40 0.01
C GLN A 352 1.11 -16.76 0.18
N SER A 353 0.41 -17.13 1.27
CA SER A 353 -0.83 -16.46 1.64
C SER A 353 -0.57 -14.96 1.86
N HIS A 354 -1.46 -14.13 1.35
CA HIS A 354 -1.35 -12.68 1.48
C HIS A 354 -2.72 -12.03 1.68
N GLU A 355 -2.73 -10.88 2.34
CA GLU A 355 -3.93 -10.06 2.45
C GLU A 355 -4.25 -9.41 1.10
N ALA A 356 -5.52 -9.42 0.73
CA ALA A 356 -6.00 -8.80 -0.50
C ALA A 356 -7.30 -8.02 -0.26
N PHE A 357 -7.46 -6.95 -1.05
CA PHE A 357 -8.63 -6.08 -1.00
C PHE A 357 -9.40 -6.16 -2.31
N PHE A 358 -10.72 -6.16 -2.20
CA PHE A 358 -11.68 -6.31 -3.29
C PHE A 358 -12.70 -5.22 -3.22
N THR A 359 -12.78 -4.39 -4.22
CA THR A 359 -13.85 -3.41 -4.33
C THR A 359 -14.84 -3.85 -5.39
N THR A 360 -16.06 -4.16 -4.98
CA THR A 360 -17.16 -4.41 -5.89
C THR A 360 -17.95 -3.12 -6.13
N LEU A 361 -18.07 -2.72 -7.39
CA LEU A 361 -18.88 -1.58 -7.82
C LEU A 361 -20.21 -2.08 -8.37
N PHE A 362 -21.29 -1.64 -7.76
CA PHE A 362 -22.66 -1.90 -8.21
C PHE A 362 -23.18 -0.65 -8.93
N LEU A 363 -23.22 -0.71 -10.25
CA LEU A 363 -23.63 0.41 -11.07
C LEU A 363 -25.17 0.49 -11.10
N THR A 364 -25.71 1.65 -10.74
CA THR A 364 -27.14 1.92 -10.92
C THR A 364 -27.40 2.39 -12.35
N ASN A 365 -28.40 1.81 -12.98
CA ASN A 365 -28.85 2.19 -14.33
C ASN A 365 -29.47 3.57 -14.35
#